data_83c00e737a04cfc7c41a99a80ddf4be7
#
_entry.id   83c00e737a04cfc7c41a99a80ddf4be7
#
_cell.length_a   1.000
_cell.length_b   1.000
_cell.length_c   1.000
_cell.angle_alpha   90.00
_cell.angle_beta   90.00
_cell.angle_gamma   90.00
#
_symmetry.space_group_name_H-M   'P 1'
#
loop_
_entity.id
_entity.type
_entity.pdbx_description
1 polymer ?
#
loop_
_entity_poly.entity_id
_entity_poly.type
_entity_poly.pdbx_seq_one_letter_code
_entity_poly.pdbx_strand_id
1 'polypeptide(L)'
;MQILCIGDVVGSHGCDFLRRTLPAFKRTKGIDVVIANGENSSDGNGITPASANHLLDSGVDIITTGNHTDRRREFYDYIDESDCVIRPANFPPEAPGKGMTVLDLGRTQIAVINLMGNVYLDEHLACPFRTLDTLLKTPDLPKICIVDFHAEATGEKRAFGYYADGRVSAVFGTHTHVQTADETVLPKGTGYITDVGMTGPINSVLGVRAELVIKKQISKMPVRFDFADGPCKLDCILFDIDEKTGLTRSTERFSLR
;
A
#
# COMPACT_ATOMS: atom_id res chain seq x y z
N MET A 1 -10.19 -2.78 -16.85
CA MET A 1 -9.53 -1.66 -16.16
C MET A 1 -8.23 -2.15 -15.55
N GLN A 2 -7.14 -1.41 -15.78
CA GLN A 2 -5.82 -1.75 -15.28
C GLN A 2 -5.51 -0.94 -14.02
N ILE A 3 -5.43 -1.59 -12.86
CA ILE A 3 -5.11 -0.96 -11.58
C ILE A 3 -3.75 -1.45 -11.10
N LEU A 4 -2.80 -0.52 -10.95
CA LEU A 4 -1.46 -0.79 -10.43
C LEU A 4 -1.42 -0.51 -8.93
N CYS A 5 -0.99 -1.50 -8.14
CA CYS A 5 -0.70 -1.33 -6.73
C CYS A 5 0.81 -1.46 -6.50
N ILE A 6 1.40 -0.45 -5.89
CA ILE A 6 2.84 -0.31 -5.64
C ILE A 6 3.10 -0.55 -4.16
N GLY A 7 4.12 -1.34 -3.85
CA GLY A 7 4.56 -1.62 -2.49
C GLY A 7 5.15 -0.39 -1.79
N ASP A 8 5.50 -0.57 -0.53
CA ASP A 8 5.97 0.50 0.36
C ASP A 8 7.07 1.33 -0.28
N VAL A 9 6.81 2.63 -0.48
CA VAL A 9 7.81 3.56 -1.04
C VAL A 9 8.73 4.03 0.08
N VAL A 10 10.04 3.79 -0.07
CA VAL A 10 11.02 3.97 1.00
C VAL A 10 11.95 5.13 0.71
N GLY A 11 11.82 6.19 1.51
CA GLY A 11 12.66 7.37 1.49
C GLY A 11 12.67 8.16 0.19
N SER A 12 13.48 9.19 0.14
CA SER A 12 13.66 10.05 -1.05
C SER A 12 14.11 9.26 -2.28
N HIS A 13 15.00 8.27 -2.10
CA HIS A 13 15.49 7.41 -3.20
C HIS A 13 14.37 6.60 -3.85
N GLY A 14 13.44 6.05 -3.04
CA GLY A 14 12.26 5.35 -3.55
C GLY A 14 11.31 6.29 -4.29
N CYS A 15 11.04 7.47 -3.74
CA CYS A 15 10.22 8.50 -4.37
C CYS A 15 10.79 8.95 -5.73
N ASP A 16 12.10 9.21 -5.80
CA ASP A 16 12.78 9.63 -7.03
C ASP A 16 12.81 8.53 -8.08
N PHE A 17 12.99 7.28 -7.66
CA PHE A 17 12.97 6.13 -8.57
C PHE A 17 11.56 5.93 -9.15
N LEU A 18 10.52 6.02 -8.31
CA LEU A 18 9.12 5.96 -8.74
C LEU A 18 8.83 7.05 -9.77
N ARG A 19 9.20 8.31 -9.49
CA ARG A 19 8.99 9.45 -10.39
C ARG A 19 9.59 9.24 -11.78
N ARG A 20 10.77 8.64 -11.85
CA ARG A 20 11.44 8.36 -13.14
C ARG A 20 10.83 7.19 -13.90
N THR A 21 10.33 6.18 -13.18
CA THR A 21 9.93 4.89 -13.76
C THR A 21 8.44 4.83 -14.08
N LEU A 22 7.59 5.31 -13.17
CA LEU A 22 6.13 5.15 -13.24
C LEU A 22 5.49 5.73 -14.51
N PRO A 23 5.83 6.96 -14.98
CA PRO A 23 5.14 7.55 -16.14
C PRO A 23 5.31 6.74 -17.44
N ALA A 24 6.49 6.16 -17.65
CA ALA A 24 6.73 5.30 -18.81
C ALA A 24 6.01 3.96 -18.68
N PHE A 25 6.04 3.36 -17.51
CA PHE A 25 5.38 2.09 -17.22
C PHE A 25 3.85 2.22 -17.32
N LYS A 26 3.27 3.30 -16.76
CA LYS A 26 1.84 3.63 -16.86
C LYS A 26 1.37 3.68 -18.32
N ARG A 27 2.13 4.35 -19.20
CA ARG A 27 1.81 4.40 -20.64
C ARG A 27 1.95 3.03 -21.32
N THR A 28 3.04 2.30 -21.05
CA THR A 28 3.33 1.03 -21.71
C THR A 28 2.29 -0.05 -21.39
N LYS A 29 1.81 -0.08 -20.14
CA LYS A 29 0.83 -1.07 -19.66
C LYS A 29 -0.63 -0.58 -19.77
N GLY A 30 -0.87 0.67 -20.16
CA GLY A 30 -2.22 1.23 -20.24
C GLY A 30 -2.90 1.29 -18.87
N ILE A 31 -2.16 1.70 -17.83
CA ILE A 31 -2.65 1.72 -16.45
C ILE A 31 -3.63 2.86 -16.27
N ASP A 32 -4.83 2.56 -15.81
CA ASP A 32 -5.89 3.51 -15.53
C ASP A 32 -5.69 4.21 -14.17
N VAL A 33 -5.35 3.46 -13.12
CA VAL A 33 -5.22 3.95 -11.73
C VAL A 33 -3.98 3.37 -11.07
N VAL A 34 -3.32 4.19 -10.25
CA VAL A 34 -2.14 3.84 -9.45
C VAL A 34 -2.41 4.08 -7.98
N ILE A 35 -2.27 3.04 -7.17
CA ILE A 35 -2.33 3.08 -5.71
C ILE A 35 -0.94 2.72 -5.18
N ALA A 36 -0.41 3.49 -4.21
CA ALA A 36 0.90 3.21 -3.63
C ALA A 36 0.86 3.34 -2.10
N ASN A 37 1.55 2.43 -1.41
CA ASN A 37 1.78 2.63 0.02
C ASN A 37 2.92 3.62 0.22
N GLY A 38 2.62 4.76 0.85
CA GLY A 38 3.54 5.88 1.05
C GLY A 38 4.04 6.06 2.47
N GLU A 39 3.70 5.17 3.41
CA GLU A 39 3.98 5.36 4.83
C GLU A 39 5.46 5.56 5.19
N ASN A 40 6.37 5.07 4.34
CA ASN A 40 7.81 5.13 4.52
C ASN A 40 8.50 6.12 3.56
N SER A 41 7.74 7.00 2.90
CA SER A 41 8.24 7.86 1.82
C SER A 41 9.12 9.03 2.28
N SER A 42 9.10 9.39 3.56
CA SER A 42 10.01 10.42 4.07
C SER A 42 11.32 9.83 4.63
N ASP A 43 12.40 10.59 4.53
CA ASP A 43 13.66 10.19 5.13
C ASP A 43 13.54 10.15 6.67
N GLY A 44 14.03 9.05 7.26
CA GLY A 44 13.96 8.80 8.69
C GLY A 44 12.62 8.30 9.21
N ASN A 45 11.79 7.67 8.35
CA ASN A 45 10.52 7.02 8.67
C ASN A 45 9.29 7.94 8.67
N GLY A 46 8.14 7.38 8.33
CA GLY A 46 6.87 8.09 8.22
C GLY A 46 6.64 8.70 6.83
N ILE A 47 5.60 9.49 6.73
CA ILE A 47 5.21 10.25 5.55
C ILE A 47 5.07 11.73 5.94
N THR A 48 5.44 12.62 5.04
CA THR A 48 5.29 14.08 5.21
C THR A 48 4.40 14.65 4.10
N PRO A 49 3.83 15.86 4.25
CA PRO A 49 3.14 16.53 3.15
C PRO A 49 3.99 16.62 1.88
N ALA A 50 5.28 16.90 2.03
CA ALA A 50 6.20 17.01 0.90
C ALA A 50 6.39 15.67 0.16
N SER A 51 6.60 14.56 0.88
CA SER A 51 6.74 13.23 0.27
C SER A 51 5.42 12.74 -0.33
N ALA A 52 4.27 13.01 0.30
CA ALA A 52 2.96 12.70 -0.25
C ALA A 52 2.71 13.42 -1.58
N ASN A 53 2.95 14.75 -1.62
CA ASN A 53 2.84 15.53 -2.85
C ASN A 53 3.81 15.04 -3.93
N HIS A 54 5.05 14.66 -3.56
CA HIS A 54 6.00 14.09 -4.52
C HIS A 54 5.45 12.81 -5.18
N LEU A 55 4.80 11.92 -4.43
CA LEU A 55 4.18 10.71 -4.97
C LEU A 55 3.00 11.03 -5.89
N LEU A 56 2.10 11.94 -5.49
CA LEU A 56 0.95 12.38 -6.30
C LEU A 56 1.43 13.03 -7.60
N ASP A 57 2.39 13.94 -7.54
CA ASP A 57 3.00 14.60 -8.71
C ASP A 57 3.73 13.61 -9.64
N SER A 58 4.11 12.44 -9.12
CA SER A 58 4.75 11.37 -9.88
C SER A 58 3.75 10.48 -10.63
N GLY A 59 2.44 10.67 -10.41
CA GLY A 59 1.36 9.96 -11.08
C GLY A 59 0.70 8.85 -10.25
N VAL A 60 0.89 8.86 -8.93
CA VAL A 60 0.09 8.08 -7.97
C VAL A 60 -1.25 8.79 -7.79
N ASP A 61 -2.34 8.04 -7.87
CA ASP A 61 -3.70 8.58 -7.74
C ASP A 61 -4.19 8.52 -6.28
N ILE A 62 -3.87 7.44 -5.56
CA ILE A 62 -4.23 7.25 -4.12
C ILE A 62 -3.01 6.74 -3.36
N ILE A 63 -2.77 7.33 -2.20
CA ILE A 63 -1.73 6.89 -1.25
C ILE A 63 -2.39 6.20 -0.06
N THR A 64 -1.99 4.96 0.21
CA THR A 64 -2.29 4.23 1.44
C THR A 64 -1.15 4.37 2.44
N THR A 65 -1.40 4.07 3.70
CA THR A 65 -0.41 4.12 4.78
C THR A 65 -0.47 2.85 5.65
N GLY A 66 0.11 2.88 6.85
CA GLY A 66 0.15 1.74 7.75
C GLY A 66 0.53 2.16 9.17
N ASN A 67 1.42 1.38 9.84
CA ASN A 67 1.80 1.62 11.23
C ASN A 67 2.73 2.84 11.43
N HIS A 68 3.17 3.48 10.36
CA HIS A 68 3.97 4.70 10.44
C HIS A 68 3.19 5.97 10.09
N THR A 69 1.88 5.90 9.98
CA THR A 69 1.00 7.04 9.63
C THR A 69 1.15 8.21 10.60
N ASP A 70 1.34 7.94 11.89
CA ASP A 70 1.38 8.91 12.97
C ASP A 70 2.80 9.40 13.33
N ARG A 71 3.84 8.98 12.60
CA ARG A 71 5.25 9.29 12.93
C ARG A 71 5.62 10.76 12.73
N ARG A 72 4.87 11.50 11.92
CA ARG A 72 5.13 12.89 11.55
C ARG A 72 3.94 13.78 11.91
N ARG A 73 4.08 14.62 12.95
CA ARG A 73 3.01 15.51 13.40
C ARG A 73 2.54 16.48 12.31
N GLU A 74 3.44 16.95 11.46
CA GLU A 74 3.14 17.82 10.32
C GLU A 74 2.23 17.16 9.25
N PHE A 75 2.06 15.85 9.34
CA PHE A 75 1.20 15.10 8.42
C PHE A 75 -0.27 15.02 8.89
N TYR A 76 -0.57 15.31 10.16
CA TYR A 76 -1.91 15.12 10.72
C TYR A 76 -2.96 16.02 10.05
N ASP A 77 -2.68 17.32 9.94
CA ASP A 77 -3.58 18.26 9.28
C ASP A 77 -3.71 17.94 7.79
N TYR A 78 -2.61 17.55 7.16
CA TYR A 78 -2.57 17.20 5.74
C TYR A 78 -3.44 15.97 5.41
N ILE A 79 -3.32 14.88 6.18
CA ILE A 79 -4.12 13.67 5.92
C ILE A 79 -5.61 13.89 6.25
N ASP A 80 -5.93 14.75 7.19
CA ASP A 80 -7.31 15.07 7.57
C ASP A 80 -8.05 15.83 6.46
N GLU A 81 -7.35 16.68 5.75
CA GLU A 81 -7.87 17.44 4.61
C GLU A 81 -7.78 16.69 3.27
N SER A 82 -7.02 15.60 3.17
CA SER A 82 -6.76 14.90 1.92
C SER A 82 -7.89 13.94 1.52
N ASP A 83 -8.26 13.97 0.25
CA ASP A 83 -9.12 12.94 -0.37
C ASP A 83 -8.31 11.83 -1.07
N CYS A 84 -7.00 12.04 -1.29
CA CYS A 84 -6.12 11.12 -2.02
C CYS A 84 -5.16 10.33 -1.12
N VAL A 85 -5.13 10.62 0.20
CA VAL A 85 -4.28 9.92 1.15
C VAL A 85 -5.13 9.35 2.28
N ILE A 86 -5.00 8.05 2.52
CA ILE A 86 -5.82 7.36 3.51
C ILE A 86 -4.95 6.57 4.50
N ARG A 87 -5.45 6.49 5.75
CA ARG A 87 -4.88 5.66 6.81
C ARG A 87 -5.62 4.34 6.97
N PRO A 88 -5.11 3.38 7.75
CA PRO A 88 -5.89 2.19 8.07
C PRO A 88 -7.23 2.52 8.74
N ALA A 89 -8.32 1.98 8.18
CA ALA A 89 -9.69 2.28 8.62
C ALA A 89 -10.01 1.71 10.01
N ASN A 90 -9.24 0.73 10.48
CA ASN A 90 -9.41 0.15 11.81
C ASN A 90 -8.66 0.91 12.93
N PHE A 91 -8.06 2.07 12.64
CA PHE A 91 -7.67 3.05 13.65
C PHE A 91 -8.89 3.62 14.37
N PRO A 92 -8.75 4.14 15.60
CA PRO A 92 -9.81 4.86 16.29
C PRO A 92 -10.40 5.99 15.44
N PRO A 93 -11.71 6.28 15.55
CA PRO A 93 -12.35 7.31 14.74
C PRO A 93 -11.83 8.73 15.02
N GLU A 94 -11.18 8.95 16.15
CA GLU A 94 -10.55 10.22 16.54
C GLU A 94 -9.21 10.45 15.85
N ALA A 95 -8.62 9.42 15.20
CA ALA A 95 -7.38 9.57 14.47
C ALA A 95 -7.57 10.42 13.19
N PRO A 96 -6.63 11.34 12.88
CA PRO A 96 -6.74 12.16 11.67
C PRO A 96 -6.84 11.33 10.38
N GLY A 97 -7.57 11.83 9.40
CA GLY A 97 -7.73 11.23 8.08
C GLY A 97 -8.82 10.16 8.00
N LYS A 98 -9.01 9.67 6.79
CA LYS A 98 -10.04 8.68 6.41
C LYS A 98 -9.42 7.32 6.17
N GLY A 99 -10.19 6.24 6.35
CA GLY A 99 -9.74 4.87 6.07
C GLY A 99 -10.19 4.31 4.73
N MET A 100 -11.03 5.07 4.03
CA MET A 100 -11.56 4.75 2.71
C MET A 100 -11.76 6.03 1.91
N THR A 101 -11.50 5.96 0.62
CA THR A 101 -11.82 7.02 -0.34
C THR A 101 -12.44 6.45 -1.61
N VAL A 102 -13.12 7.29 -2.38
CA VAL A 102 -13.68 6.95 -3.69
C VAL A 102 -13.07 7.84 -4.74
N LEU A 103 -12.39 7.23 -5.70
CA LEU A 103 -11.87 7.89 -6.88
C LEU A 103 -12.91 7.84 -7.99
N ASP A 104 -13.33 9.00 -8.48
CA ASP A 104 -14.28 9.14 -9.59
C ASP A 104 -13.54 9.42 -10.90
N LEU A 105 -13.62 8.49 -11.86
CA LEU A 105 -13.06 8.63 -13.20
C LEU A 105 -14.09 9.14 -14.22
N GLY A 106 -15.27 9.60 -13.77
CA GLY A 106 -16.39 10.04 -14.61
C GLY A 106 -17.17 8.88 -15.22
N ARG A 107 -16.51 7.89 -15.80
CA ARG A 107 -17.15 6.68 -16.37
C ARG A 107 -17.40 5.57 -15.35
N THR A 108 -16.61 5.52 -14.29
CA THR A 108 -16.68 4.53 -13.22
C THR A 108 -16.02 5.08 -11.95
N GLN A 109 -16.41 4.53 -10.82
CA GLN A 109 -15.87 4.87 -9.50
C GLN A 109 -15.15 3.67 -8.88
N ILE A 110 -14.13 3.95 -8.10
CA ILE A 110 -13.29 2.95 -7.43
C ILE A 110 -13.21 3.31 -5.95
N ALA A 111 -13.62 2.39 -5.08
CA ALA A 111 -13.34 2.52 -3.65
C ALA A 111 -11.94 1.97 -3.35
N VAL A 112 -11.16 2.70 -2.57
CA VAL A 112 -9.88 2.25 -2.03
C VAL A 112 -9.99 2.24 -0.52
N ILE A 113 -9.72 1.10 0.10
CA ILE A 113 -9.74 0.87 1.54
C ILE A 113 -8.33 0.54 2.00
N ASN A 114 -7.90 1.14 3.09
CA ASN A 114 -6.69 0.75 3.78
C ASN A 114 -7.05 0.07 5.11
N LEU A 115 -6.44 -1.05 5.41
CA LEU A 115 -6.63 -1.78 6.67
C LEU A 115 -5.28 -2.25 7.21
N MET A 116 -5.17 -2.38 8.52
CA MET A 116 -3.96 -2.89 9.17
C MET A 116 -4.24 -4.15 9.96
N GLY A 117 -3.33 -5.14 9.88
CA GLY A 117 -3.35 -6.34 10.68
C GLY A 117 -3.06 -6.08 12.16
N ASN A 118 -3.29 -7.09 12.99
CA ASN A 118 -3.03 -7.01 14.43
C ASN A 118 -1.99 -8.04 14.91
N VAL A 119 -1.64 -9.02 14.06
CA VAL A 119 -0.72 -10.08 14.46
C VAL A 119 0.72 -9.60 14.31
N TYR A 120 1.45 -9.58 15.40
CA TYR A 120 2.84 -9.09 15.53
C TYR A 120 3.02 -7.58 15.28
N LEU A 121 1.94 -6.81 15.35
CA LEU A 121 1.96 -5.36 15.35
C LEU A 121 1.52 -4.85 16.74
N ASP A 122 2.16 -3.77 17.21
CA ASP A 122 2.00 -3.28 18.58
C ASP A 122 0.78 -2.36 18.78
N GLU A 123 0.15 -1.92 17.70
CA GLU A 123 -0.89 -0.87 17.71
C GLU A 123 -2.24 -1.30 18.27
N HIS A 124 -2.53 -2.60 18.37
CA HIS A 124 -3.76 -3.17 18.96
C HIS A 124 -5.06 -2.54 18.45
N LEU A 125 -5.20 -2.43 17.14
CA LEU A 125 -6.33 -1.78 16.49
C LEU A 125 -7.60 -2.64 16.49
N ALA A 126 -8.72 -2.04 16.05
CA ALA A 126 -9.96 -2.79 15.83
C ALA A 126 -9.74 -3.94 14.82
N CYS A 127 -10.55 -5.00 14.92
CA CYS A 127 -10.42 -6.17 14.05
C CYS A 127 -10.61 -5.80 12.57
N PRO A 128 -9.60 -5.98 11.70
CA PRO A 128 -9.69 -5.59 10.30
C PRO A 128 -10.78 -6.33 9.51
N PHE A 129 -11.07 -7.58 9.87
CA PHE A 129 -12.15 -8.37 9.26
C PHE A 129 -13.52 -7.74 9.53
N ARG A 130 -13.77 -7.32 10.78
CA ARG A 130 -15.03 -6.67 11.18
C ARG A 130 -15.13 -5.25 10.63
N THR A 131 -14.01 -4.55 10.53
CA THR A 131 -13.97 -3.23 9.91
C THR A 131 -14.31 -3.33 8.42
N LEU A 132 -13.79 -4.32 7.69
CA LEU A 132 -14.20 -4.59 6.32
C LEU A 132 -15.70 -4.83 6.20
N ASP A 133 -16.29 -5.66 7.09
CA ASP A 133 -17.76 -5.90 7.11
C ASP A 133 -18.56 -4.62 7.24
N THR A 134 -18.08 -3.67 8.04
CA THR A 134 -18.73 -2.38 8.23
C THR A 134 -18.62 -1.50 7.01
N LEU A 135 -17.42 -1.39 6.43
CA LEU A 135 -17.15 -0.56 5.25
C LEU A 135 -17.92 -1.04 4.02
N LEU A 136 -18.04 -2.36 3.82
CA LEU A 136 -18.80 -2.93 2.71
C LEU A 136 -20.31 -2.73 2.79
N LYS A 137 -20.82 -2.20 3.92
CA LYS A 137 -22.23 -1.79 4.06
C LYS A 137 -22.47 -0.31 3.76
N THR A 138 -21.42 0.43 3.41
CA THR A 138 -21.54 1.84 3.00
C THR A 138 -22.52 1.95 1.84
N PRO A 139 -23.56 2.81 1.93
CA PRO A 139 -24.47 3.06 0.81
C PRO A 139 -23.69 3.50 -0.44
N ASP A 140 -24.14 3.04 -1.59
CA ASP A 140 -23.59 3.40 -2.91
C ASP A 140 -22.10 3.11 -3.08
N LEU A 141 -21.57 2.11 -2.33
CA LEU A 141 -20.18 1.68 -2.48
C LEU A 141 -19.91 1.24 -3.93
N PRO A 142 -18.86 1.76 -4.59
CA PRO A 142 -18.47 1.34 -5.93
C PRO A 142 -18.28 -0.18 -6.03
N LYS A 143 -18.64 -0.76 -7.19
CA LYS A 143 -18.42 -2.19 -7.47
C LYS A 143 -16.94 -2.57 -7.46
N ILE A 144 -16.08 -1.66 -7.93
CA ILE A 144 -14.64 -1.83 -7.89
C ILE A 144 -14.16 -1.34 -6.53
N CYS A 145 -13.63 -2.27 -5.74
CA CYS A 145 -13.11 -2.00 -4.41
C CYS A 145 -11.74 -2.65 -4.25
N ILE A 146 -10.72 -1.84 -3.96
CA ILE A 146 -9.34 -2.27 -3.77
C ILE A 146 -8.97 -2.11 -2.30
N VAL A 147 -8.34 -3.13 -1.73
CA VAL A 147 -7.92 -3.12 -0.32
C VAL A 147 -6.40 -3.24 -0.22
N ASP A 148 -5.75 -2.26 0.41
CA ASP A 148 -4.41 -2.41 0.96
C ASP A 148 -4.51 -3.01 2.36
N PHE A 149 -3.95 -4.21 2.54
CA PHE A 149 -3.88 -4.86 3.83
C PHE A 149 -2.45 -4.83 4.37
N HIS A 150 -2.17 -3.80 5.14
CA HIS A 150 -0.87 -3.55 5.75
C HIS A 150 -0.66 -4.43 6.98
N ALA A 151 0.05 -5.54 6.87
CA ALA A 151 0.16 -6.53 7.93
C ALA A 151 1.49 -7.31 7.88
N GLU A 152 1.98 -7.72 9.06
CA GLU A 152 3.22 -8.49 9.21
C GLU A 152 2.99 -9.98 8.91
N ALA A 153 1.97 -10.60 9.52
CA ALA A 153 1.84 -12.05 9.54
C ALA A 153 1.24 -12.60 8.25
N THR A 154 1.98 -13.48 7.56
CA THR A 154 1.54 -14.17 6.34
C THR A 154 0.20 -14.90 6.53
N GLY A 155 0.00 -15.56 7.68
CA GLY A 155 -1.23 -16.27 7.98
C GLY A 155 -2.44 -15.35 8.10
N GLU A 156 -2.28 -14.16 8.70
CA GLU A 156 -3.33 -13.15 8.79
C GLU A 156 -3.65 -12.58 7.40
N LYS A 157 -2.64 -12.27 6.58
CA LYS A 157 -2.81 -11.79 5.20
C LYS A 157 -3.58 -12.79 4.34
N ARG A 158 -3.19 -14.07 4.38
CA ARG A 158 -3.90 -15.13 3.63
C ARG A 158 -5.33 -15.31 4.10
N ALA A 159 -5.57 -15.34 5.43
CA ALA A 159 -6.92 -15.44 5.99
C ALA A 159 -7.78 -14.27 5.57
N PHE A 160 -7.23 -13.03 5.59
CA PHE A 160 -7.93 -11.84 5.14
C PHE A 160 -8.28 -11.90 3.64
N GLY A 161 -7.36 -12.36 2.79
CA GLY A 161 -7.61 -12.56 1.37
C GLY A 161 -8.81 -13.47 1.10
N TYR A 162 -8.84 -14.64 1.73
CA TYR A 162 -9.99 -15.56 1.61
C TYR A 162 -11.29 -15.00 2.22
N TYR A 163 -11.19 -14.22 3.30
CA TYR A 163 -12.35 -13.57 3.89
C TYR A 163 -12.96 -12.51 2.96
N ALA A 164 -12.14 -11.81 2.23
CA ALA A 164 -12.53 -10.78 1.28
C ALA A 164 -12.93 -11.34 -0.10
N ASP A 165 -12.67 -12.64 -0.37
CA ASP A 165 -12.86 -13.26 -1.67
C ASP A 165 -14.32 -13.20 -2.16
N GLY A 166 -14.52 -12.61 -3.34
CA GLY A 166 -15.82 -12.35 -3.97
C GLY A 166 -16.58 -11.15 -3.37
N ARG A 167 -15.95 -10.40 -2.45
CA ARG A 167 -16.56 -9.22 -1.79
C ARG A 167 -15.88 -7.90 -2.18
N VAL A 168 -14.64 -7.98 -2.64
CA VAL A 168 -13.84 -6.87 -3.17
C VAL A 168 -13.15 -7.29 -4.46
N SER A 169 -12.71 -6.31 -5.25
CA SER A 169 -12.04 -6.58 -6.53
C SER A 169 -10.63 -7.14 -6.34
N ALA A 170 -9.85 -6.55 -5.43
CA ALA A 170 -8.50 -6.99 -5.14
C ALA A 170 -8.08 -6.69 -3.69
N VAL A 171 -7.20 -7.54 -3.16
CA VAL A 171 -6.47 -7.33 -1.91
C VAL A 171 -4.98 -7.45 -2.21
N PHE A 172 -4.21 -6.42 -1.90
CA PHE A 172 -2.76 -6.47 -1.92
C PHE A 172 -2.20 -6.21 -0.53
N GLY A 173 -1.20 -7.00 -0.15
CA GLY A 173 -0.54 -6.82 1.14
C GLY A 173 0.67 -5.92 1.04
N THR A 174 0.95 -5.17 2.12
CA THR A 174 2.12 -4.29 2.30
C THR A 174 2.78 -4.56 3.66
N HIS A 175 3.80 -3.84 4.04
CA HIS A 175 4.54 -3.87 5.30
C HIS A 175 5.86 -4.64 5.27
N THR A 176 5.91 -5.86 4.71
CA THR A 176 7.12 -6.68 4.86
C THR A 176 8.27 -6.26 3.95
N HIS A 177 7.99 -5.41 2.94
CA HIS A 177 8.95 -4.93 1.93
C HIS A 177 9.54 -6.03 1.02
N VAL A 178 9.06 -7.27 1.15
CA VAL A 178 9.54 -8.41 0.35
C VAL A 178 8.41 -8.93 -0.53
N GLN A 179 8.56 -8.77 -1.84
CA GLN A 179 7.54 -9.21 -2.79
C GLN A 179 7.38 -10.73 -2.75
N THR A 180 6.16 -11.19 -2.49
CA THR A 180 5.82 -12.62 -2.54
C THR A 180 5.49 -13.06 -3.96
N ALA A 181 5.56 -14.36 -4.24
CA ALA A 181 5.33 -14.96 -5.56
C ALA A 181 4.02 -15.77 -5.58
N ASP A 182 3.00 -15.24 -4.91
CA ASP A 182 1.70 -15.91 -4.74
C ASP A 182 0.53 -15.12 -5.35
N GLU A 183 0.84 -14.22 -6.29
CA GLU A 183 -0.17 -13.46 -7.03
C GLU A 183 -1.16 -14.40 -7.71
N THR A 184 -2.44 -14.18 -7.49
CA THR A 184 -3.50 -15.06 -7.99
C THR A 184 -4.85 -14.35 -8.06
N VAL A 185 -5.78 -14.94 -8.80
CA VAL A 185 -7.21 -14.66 -8.67
C VAL A 185 -7.80 -15.75 -7.78
N LEU A 186 -8.36 -15.36 -6.65
CA LEU A 186 -9.00 -16.28 -5.70
C LEU A 186 -10.29 -16.89 -6.28
N PRO A 187 -10.79 -18.00 -5.71
CA PRO A 187 -11.88 -18.79 -6.32
C PRO A 187 -13.17 -18.03 -6.60
N LYS A 188 -13.46 -16.93 -5.89
CA LYS A 188 -14.65 -16.10 -6.13
C LYS A 188 -14.36 -14.83 -6.91
N GLY A 189 -13.13 -14.66 -7.44
CA GLY A 189 -12.78 -13.61 -8.37
C GLY A 189 -12.05 -12.39 -7.77
N THR A 190 -11.64 -12.42 -6.51
CA THR A 190 -10.79 -11.37 -5.93
C THR A 190 -9.33 -11.56 -6.34
N GLY A 191 -8.70 -10.54 -6.90
CA GLY A 191 -7.24 -10.52 -7.12
C GLY A 191 -6.49 -10.46 -5.79
N TYR A 192 -5.36 -11.18 -5.68
CA TYR A 192 -4.64 -11.27 -4.41
C TYR A 192 -3.13 -11.39 -4.59
N ILE A 193 -2.39 -10.75 -3.68
CA ILE A 193 -0.97 -11.00 -3.40
C ILE A 193 -0.72 -10.80 -1.90
N THR A 194 0.08 -11.69 -1.29
CA THR A 194 0.41 -11.59 0.14
C THR A 194 1.21 -10.34 0.47
N ASP A 195 2.23 -10.00 -0.31
CA ASP A 195 2.96 -8.75 -0.16
C ASP A 195 3.49 -8.27 -1.52
N VAL A 196 3.31 -6.99 -1.79
CA VAL A 196 3.74 -6.36 -3.05
C VAL A 196 5.24 -6.06 -3.05
N GLY A 197 5.88 -5.99 -1.89
CA GLY A 197 7.27 -5.61 -1.74
C GLY A 197 7.46 -4.12 -1.48
N MET A 198 8.55 -3.55 -1.97
CA MET A 198 8.87 -2.12 -1.75
C MET A 198 9.37 -1.43 -3.03
N THR A 199 9.31 -0.10 -3.01
CA THR A 199 10.01 0.76 -3.95
C THR A 199 11.15 1.46 -3.23
N GLY A 200 12.40 1.11 -3.57
CA GLY A 200 13.58 1.64 -2.86
C GLY A 200 14.86 0.90 -3.16
N PRO A 201 15.93 1.15 -2.38
CA PRO A 201 17.26 0.59 -2.60
C PRO A 201 17.29 -0.95 -2.60
N ILE A 202 17.89 -1.56 -3.63
CA ILE A 202 18.00 -3.02 -3.77
C ILE A 202 18.96 -3.61 -2.74
N ASN A 203 20.14 -3.00 -2.61
CA ASN A 203 21.21 -3.47 -1.73
C ASN A 203 21.00 -2.97 -0.30
N SER A 204 19.93 -3.46 0.35
CA SER A 204 19.49 -2.98 1.66
C SER A 204 18.82 -4.10 2.45
N VAL A 205 18.58 -3.87 3.72
CA VAL A 205 17.62 -4.64 4.51
C VAL A 205 16.35 -3.79 4.64
N LEU A 206 15.36 -4.09 3.80
CA LEU A 206 14.07 -3.40 3.78
C LEU A 206 14.20 -1.86 3.55
N GLY A 207 15.19 -1.45 2.74
CA GLY A 207 15.50 -0.03 2.50
C GLY A 207 16.60 0.55 3.38
N VAL A 208 16.91 -0.07 4.50
CA VAL A 208 17.92 0.38 5.48
C VAL A 208 19.29 -0.21 5.15
N ARG A 209 20.35 0.53 5.43
CA ARG A 209 21.75 0.07 5.31
C ARG A 209 21.97 -1.21 6.10
N ALA A 210 22.44 -2.25 5.43
CA ALA A 210 22.51 -3.61 5.99
C ALA A 210 23.37 -3.70 7.25
N GLU A 211 24.51 -2.98 7.29
CA GLU A 211 25.41 -2.97 8.44
C GLU A 211 24.77 -2.41 9.72
N LEU A 212 23.82 -1.46 9.59
CA LEU A 212 23.11 -0.90 10.74
C LEU A 212 22.11 -1.90 11.31
N VAL A 213 21.38 -2.60 10.43
CA VAL A 213 20.43 -3.63 10.83
C VAL A 213 21.16 -4.81 11.47
N ILE A 214 22.26 -5.28 10.86
CA ILE A 214 23.10 -6.37 11.40
C ILE A 214 23.63 -5.97 12.77
N LYS A 215 24.16 -4.75 12.93
CA LYS A 215 24.64 -4.24 14.22
C LYS A 215 23.54 -4.28 15.30
N LYS A 216 22.30 -3.84 14.98
CA LYS A 216 21.16 -3.91 15.90
C LYS A 216 20.84 -5.37 16.27
N GLN A 217 20.82 -6.27 15.29
CA GLN A 217 20.51 -7.68 15.55
C GLN A 217 21.55 -8.38 16.42
N ILE A 218 22.83 -8.08 16.25
CA ILE A 218 23.92 -8.67 17.04
C ILE A 218 23.95 -8.07 18.46
N SER A 219 23.93 -6.74 18.56
CA SER A 219 24.12 -6.05 19.83
C SER A 219 22.87 -5.99 20.71
N LYS A 220 21.66 -6.14 20.12
CA LYS A 220 20.34 -5.90 20.73
C LYS A 220 20.18 -4.47 21.31
N MET A 221 21.08 -3.55 20.94
CA MET A 221 21.05 -2.17 21.37
C MET A 221 20.37 -1.28 20.32
N PRO A 222 19.75 -0.15 20.70
CA PRO A 222 19.23 0.82 19.75
C PRO A 222 20.30 1.28 18.76
N VAL A 223 19.96 1.31 17.48
CA VAL A 223 20.81 1.82 16.41
C VAL A 223 19.95 2.79 15.59
N ARG A 224 20.47 4.00 15.34
CA ARG A 224 19.80 4.90 14.38
C ARG A 224 19.95 4.32 13.00
N PHE A 225 18.81 4.15 12.31
CA PHE A 225 18.77 3.67 10.94
C PHE A 225 18.90 4.82 9.94
N ASP A 226 19.65 4.56 8.89
CA ASP A 226 19.73 5.41 7.70
C ASP A 226 19.37 4.55 6.48
N PHE A 227 18.73 5.13 5.48
CA PHE A 227 18.43 4.41 4.25
C PHE A 227 19.70 4.10 3.46
N ALA A 228 19.62 3.02 2.69
CA ALA A 228 20.72 2.63 1.81
C ALA A 228 20.70 3.47 0.53
N ASP A 229 21.91 3.69 -0.01
CA ASP A 229 22.09 4.33 -1.32
C ASP A 229 22.17 3.27 -2.45
N GLY A 230 22.19 3.75 -3.70
CA GLY A 230 22.49 2.94 -4.87
C GLY A 230 21.27 2.61 -5.75
N PRO A 231 21.37 1.53 -6.56
CA PRO A 231 20.29 1.16 -7.47
C PRO A 231 19.02 0.81 -6.71
N CYS A 232 17.88 1.28 -7.24
CA CYS A 232 16.56 1.05 -6.68
C CYS A 232 15.75 0.06 -7.53
N LYS A 233 14.70 -0.49 -6.92
CA LYS A 233 13.64 -1.25 -7.60
C LYS A 233 12.29 -0.60 -7.32
N LEU A 234 11.30 -0.95 -8.15
CA LEU A 234 9.89 -0.68 -7.91
C LEU A 234 9.16 -2.03 -8.00
N ASP A 235 8.71 -2.54 -6.87
CA ASP A 235 7.88 -3.73 -6.80
C ASP A 235 6.41 -3.32 -6.88
N CYS A 236 5.64 -3.97 -7.75
CA CYS A 236 4.22 -3.68 -7.95
C CYS A 236 3.44 -4.89 -8.48
N ILE A 237 2.13 -4.79 -8.39
CA ILE A 237 1.18 -5.74 -8.98
C ILE A 237 0.17 -4.98 -9.83
N LEU A 238 -0.16 -5.54 -10.98
CA LEU A 238 -1.19 -5.07 -11.89
C LEU A 238 -2.39 -6.01 -11.81
N PHE A 239 -3.57 -5.45 -11.52
CA PHE A 239 -4.85 -6.14 -11.57
C PHE A 239 -5.63 -5.71 -12.81
N ASP A 240 -6.02 -6.68 -13.67
CA ASP A 240 -7.00 -6.45 -14.71
C ASP A 240 -8.41 -6.74 -14.17
N ILE A 241 -9.21 -5.69 -14.00
CA ILE A 241 -10.53 -5.76 -13.38
C ILE A 241 -11.63 -5.57 -14.42
N ASP A 242 -12.64 -6.43 -14.37
CA ASP A 242 -13.87 -6.27 -15.14
C ASP A 242 -14.74 -5.17 -14.57
N GLU A 243 -14.89 -4.05 -15.27
CA GLU A 243 -15.69 -2.89 -14.80
C GLU A 243 -17.18 -3.21 -14.61
N LYS A 244 -17.70 -4.24 -15.27
CA LYS A 244 -19.12 -4.62 -15.15
C LYS A 244 -19.41 -5.42 -13.89
N THR A 245 -18.50 -6.35 -13.57
CA THR A 245 -18.66 -7.26 -12.42
C THR A 245 -17.93 -6.77 -11.17
N GLY A 246 -16.87 -5.96 -11.31
CA GLY A 246 -15.94 -5.59 -10.25
C GLY A 246 -14.94 -6.70 -9.91
N LEU A 247 -14.92 -7.83 -10.61
CA LEU A 247 -14.03 -8.95 -10.33
C LEU A 247 -12.73 -8.84 -11.11
N THR A 248 -11.66 -9.38 -10.57
CA THR A 248 -10.34 -9.44 -11.21
C THR A 248 -10.31 -10.60 -12.24
N ARG A 249 -9.84 -10.31 -13.46
CA ARG A 249 -9.63 -11.28 -14.52
C ARG A 249 -8.25 -11.92 -14.47
N SER A 250 -7.24 -11.12 -14.18
CA SER A 250 -5.84 -11.56 -14.10
C SER A 250 -5.02 -10.65 -13.18
N THR A 251 -3.90 -11.21 -12.72
CA THR A 251 -2.91 -10.52 -11.88
C THR A 251 -1.53 -10.72 -12.49
N GLU A 252 -0.69 -9.69 -12.47
CA GLU A 252 0.70 -9.77 -12.94
C GLU A 252 1.59 -8.91 -12.02
N ARG A 253 2.58 -9.52 -11.38
CA ARG A 253 3.54 -8.78 -10.53
C ARG A 253 4.77 -8.38 -11.32
N PHE A 254 5.37 -7.27 -10.94
CA PHE A 254 6.58 -6.72 -11.55
C PHE A 254 7.58 -6.30 -10.49
N SER A 255 8.86 -6.37 -10.84
CA SER A 255 9.98 -5.75 -10.13
C SER A 255 10.82 -5.00 -11.15
N LEU A 256 10.58 -3.71 -11.29
CA LEU A 256 11.30 -2.84 -12.23
C LEU A 256 12.63 -2.40 -11.62
N ARG A 257 13.68 -2.30 -12.44
CA ARG A 257 15.04 -1.95 -12.00
C ARG A 257 15.66 -0.92 -12.91
#